data_ac975ecdc542003aef9a005f51c93dba
#
_entry.id   ac975ecdc542003aef9a005f51c93dba
#
_cell.length_a   1.000
_cell.length_b   1.000
_cell.length_c   1.000
_cell.angle_alpha   90.00
_cell.angle_beta   90.00
_cell.angle_gamma   90.00
#
_symmetry.space_group_name_H-M   'P 1'
#
loop_
_entity.id
_entity.type
_entity.pdbx_description
1 polymer ?
#
loop_
_entity_poly.entity_id
_entity_poly.type
_entity_poly.pdbx_seq_one_letter_code
_entity_poly.pdbx_strand_id
1 'polypeptide(L)'
;RIGMKAKDSVYSDAITALSKNEPPKECGYLEFKREMGSDKKYSNENMSKESYSPEELSAEVLKELKSLINDETVNSVAITVPAMFTAIQKDATMKAARIAGFKQCELLQEPIAACMAYGLSSEKKDGKWLVFDFGGGTFDAALVKVEDGILTVFDTEGDNYLGGKNLDE
;
A
#
# COMPACT_ATOMS: atom_id res chain seq x y z
N ARG A 1 5.75 -15.65 -2.64
CA ARG A 1 6.80 -14.71 -3.10
C ARG A 1 6.23 -13.31 -3.13
N ILE A 2 7.03 -12.30 -2.80
CA ILE A 2 6.59 -10.91 -2.67
C ILE A 2 7.54 -10.00 -3.48
N GLY A 3 7.01 -8.85 -3.94
CA GLY A 3 7.77 -7.86 -4.69
C GLY A 3 8.17 -8.33 -6.09
N MET A 4 9.36 -7.93 -6.54
CA MET A 4 9.86 -8.24 -7.90
C MET A 4 9.86 -9.74 -8.20
N LYS A 5 10.24 -10.59 -7.24
CA LYS A 5 10.21 -12.05 -7.42
C LYS A 5 8.82 -12.61 -7.69
N ALA A 6 7.77 -12.00 -7.14
CA ALA A 6 6.39 -12.36 -7.44
C ALA A 6 6.00 -11.89 -8.84
N LYS A 7 6.37 -10.67 -9.21
CA LYS A 7 6.14 -10.11 -10.55
C LYS A 7 6.80 -10.98 -11.62
N ASP A 8 8.07 -11.30 -11.46
CA ASP A 8 8.82 -12.14 -12.41
C ASP A 8 8.21 -13.54 -12.55
N SER A 9 7.69 -14.12 -11.45
CA SER A 9 7.00 -15.41 -11.48
C SER A 9 5.71 -15.34 -12.30
N VAL A 10 4.88 -14.30 -12.11
CA VAL A 10 3.64 -14.10 -12.86
C VAL A 10 3.92 -13.94 -14.35
N TYR A 11 4.90 -13.11 -14.73
CA TYR A 11 5.27 -12.92 -16.12
C TYR A 11 5.86 -14.18 -16.76
N SER A 12 6.73 -14.89 -16.05
CA SER A 12 7.31 -16.17 -16.55
C SER A 12 6.25 -17.20 -16.82
N ASP A 13 5.27 -17.32 -15.93
CA ASP A 13 4.17 -18.27 -16.11
C ASP A 13 3.23 -17.86 -17.25
N ALA A 14 2.94 -16.57 -17.40
CA ALA A 14 2.15 -16.06 -18.51
C ALA A 14 2.84 -16.34 -19.87
N ILE A 15 4.14 -16.09 -19.97
CA ILE A 15 4.93 -16.39 -21.19
C ILE A 15 4.91 -17.91 -21.47
N THR A 16 5.08 -18.74 -20.43
CA THR A 16 5.09 -20.20 -20.58
C THR A 16 3.71 -20.71 -21.02
N ALA A 17 2.64 -20.17 -20.46
CA ALA A 17 1.27 -20.51 -20.82
C ALA A 17 0.96 -20.14 -22.28
N LEU A 18 1.37 -18.94 -22.71
CA LEU A 18 1.24 -18.49 -24.11
C LEU A 18 1.99 -19.42 -25.07
N SER A 19 3.21 -19.85 -24.71
CA SER A 19 3.99 -20.76 -25.56
C SER A 19 3.37 -22.16 -25.71
N LYS A 20 2.53 -22.58 -24.71
CA LYS A 20 1.85 -23.88 -24.70
C LYS A 20 0.40 -23.78 -25.16
N ASN A 21 -0.10 -22.60 -25.49
CA ASN A 21 -1.51 -22.34 -25.78
C ASN A 21 -2.44 -22.77 -24.64
N GLU A 22 -1.96 -22.63 -23.39
CA GLU A 22 -2.69 -22.92 -22.15
C GLU A 22 -3.06 -21.57 -21.47
N PRO A 23 -4.14 -21.52 -20.68
CA PRO A 23 -4.41 -20.34 -19.87
C PRO A 23 -3.28 -20.14 -18.83
N PRO A 24 -2.83 -18.90 -18.57
CA PRO A 24 -1.84 -18.65 -17.56
C PRO A 24 -2.36 -19.05 -16.17
N LYS A 25 -1.50 -19.74 -15.41
CA LYS A 25 -1.81 -20.02 -14.00
C LYS A 25 -1.55 -18.73 -13.22
N GLU A 26 -2.54 -18.26 -12.48
CA GLU A 26 -2.35 -17.13 -11.60
C GLU A 26 -1.34 -17.51 -10.51
N CYS A 27 -0.14 -16.93 -10.58
CA CYS A 27 0.95 -17.19 -9.65
C CYS A 27 1.12 -16.12 -8.58
N GLY A 28 0.29 -15.09 -8.57
CA GLY A 28 0.36 -14.00 -7.63
C GLY A 28 -0.89 -13.16 -7.55
N TYR A 29 -0.95 -12.36 -6.50
CA TYR A 29 -2.03 -11.41 -6.26
C TYR A 29 -1.50 -9.99 -6.42
N LEU A 30 -2.21 -9.18 -7.19
CA LEU A 30 -1.85 -7.79 -7.48
C LEU A 30 -2.95 -6.86 -6.97
N GLU A 31 -2.57 -5.62 -6.64
CA GLU A 31 -3.46 -4.49 -6.38
C GLU A 31 -4.43 -4.65 -5.20
N PHE A 32 -4.19 -5.59 -4.32
CA PHE A 32 -5.05 -5.80 -3.15
C PHE A 32 -5.12 -4.58 -2.21
N LYS A 33 -4.20 -3.59 -2.32
CA LYS A 33 -4.29 -2.30 -1.63
C LYS A 33 -5.58 -1.54 -2.00
N ARG A 34 -6.01 -1.63 -3.26
CA ARG A 34 -7.26 -0.99 -3.75
C ARG A 34 -8.51 -1.57 -3.10
N GLU A 35 -8.43 -2.82 -2.65
CA GLU A 35 -9.54 -3.59 -2.11
C GLU A 35 -9.53 -3.67 -0.57
N MET A 36 -8.68 -2.88 0.09
CA MET A 36 -8.62 -2.86 1.55
C MET A 36 -9.97 -2.53 2.17
N GLY A 37 -10.40 -3.36 3.11
CA GLY A 37 -11.69 -3.21 3.79
C GLY A 37 -12.91 -3.68 3.00
N SER A 38 -12.72 -4.31 1.82
CA SER A 38 -13.78 -4.94 1.05
C SER A 38 -13.92 -6.43 1.42
N ASP A 39 -15.02 -7.04 0.97
CA ASP A 39 -15.27 -8.48 1.13
C ASP A 39 -14.59 -9.34 0.05
N LYS A 40 -13.76 -8.74 -0.82
CA LYS A 40 -13.07 -9.43 -1.88
C LYS A 40 -12.19 -10.55 -1.33
N LYS A 41 -12.19 -11.68 -2.03
CA LYS A 41 -11.35 -12.84 -1.72
C LYS A 41 -10.47 -13.15 -2.92
N TYR A 42 -9.26 -13.50 -2.61
CA TYR A 42 -8.25 -13.93 -3.57
C TYR A 42 -7.99 -15.42 -3.37
N SER A 43 -8.26 -16.22 -4.39
CA SER A 43 -8.04 -17.67 -4.35
C SER A 43 -7.07 -18.08 -5.44
N ASN A 44 -6.28 -19.13 -5.18
CA ASN A 44 -5.40 -19.75 -6.15
C ASN A 44 -5.21 -21.22 -5.76
N GLU A 45 -5.44 -22.12 -6.69
CA GLU A 45 -5.35 -23.57 -6.50
C GLU A 45 -3.96 -24.03 -6.01
N ASN A 46 -2.93 -23.24 -6.26
CA ASN A 46 -1.55 -23.55 -5.88
C ASN A 46 -1.15 -23.01 -4.49
N MET A 47 -2.09 -22.40 -3.76
CA MET A 47 -1.81 -21.83 -2.44
C MET A 47 -2.30 -22.77 -1.32
N SER A 48 -1.62 -22.72 -0.18
CA SER A 48 -1.92 -23.56 0.99
C SER A 48 -3.25 -23.23 1.68
N LYS A 49 -3.87 -22.12 1.33
CA LYS A 49 -5.15 -21.65 1.89
C LYS A 49 -6.12 -21.39 0.74
N GLU A 50 -7.39 -21.76 0.93
CA GLU A 50 -8.43 -21.61 -0.09
C GLU A 50 -8.66 -20.18 -0.57
N SER A 51 -8.54 -19.20 0.31
CA SER A 51 -8.66 -17.79 -0.07
C SER A 51 -7.98 -16.84 0.92
N TYR A 52 -7.58 -15.67 0.43
CA TYR A 52 -7.00 -14.59 1.21
C TYR A 52 -7.83 -13.33 1.11
N SER A 53 -7.95 -12.58 2.21
CA SER A 53 -8.47 -11.22 2.18
C SER A 53 -7.37 -10.21 1.79
N PRO A 54 -7.74 -8.98 1.37
CA PRO A 54 -6.77 -7.91 1.13
C PRO A 54 -5.84 -7.64 2.32
N GLU A 55 -6.39 -7.71 3.54
CA GLU A 55 -5.62 -7.50 4.78
C GLU A 55 -4.60 -8.61 5.02
N GLU A 56 -4.97 -9.86 4.73
CA GLU A 56 -4.05 -10.99 4.86
C GLU A 56 -2.91 -10.91 3.86
N LEU A 57 -3.19 -10.53 2.61
CA LEU A 57 -2.15 -10.31 1.60
C LEU A 57 -1.23 -9.13 1.99
N SER A 58 -1.82 -8.04 2.49
CA SER A 58 -1.05 -6.90 3.00
C SER A 58 -0.18 -7.30 4.20
N ALA A 59 -0.69 -8.17 5.07
CA ALA A 59 0.08 -8.69 6.20
C ALA A 59 1.28 -9.52 5.75
N GLU A 60 1.17 -10.31 4.69
CA GLU A 60 2.32 -11.05 4.15
C GLU A 60 3.41 -10.09 3.63
N VAL A 61 3.03 -8.99 2.97
CA VAL A 61 3.99 -7.94 2.59
C VAL A 61 4.68 -7.34 3.81
N LEU A 62 3.91 -7.00 4.84
CA LEU A 62 4.46 -6.43 6.07
C LEU A 62 5.37 -7.40 6.82
N LYS A 63 5.06 -8.71 6.85
CA LYS A 63 5.93 -9.75 7.42
C LYS A 63 7.26 -9.84 6.68
N GLU A 64 7.22 -9.80 5.35
CA GLU A 64 8.44 -9.84 4.54
C GLU A 64 9.29 -8.60 4.80
N LEU A 65 8.70 -7.41 4.82
CA LEU A 65 9.42 -6.18 5.14
C LEU A 65 10.03 -6.24 6.55
N LYS A 66 9.29 -6.75 7.54
CA LYS A 66 9.79 -6.94 8.90
C LYS A 66 10.97 -7.91 8.93
N SER A 67 10.94 -8.96 8.13
CA SER A 67 12.03 -9.96 8.07
C SER A 67 13.35 -9.40 7.52
N LEU A 68 13.30 -8.30 6.77
CA LEU A 68 14.51 -7.61 6.26
C LEU A 68 15.22 -6.80 7.36
N ILE A 69 14.52 -6.50 8.44
CA ILE A 69 15.08 -5.80 9.58
C ILE A 69 15.60 -6.87 10.54
N ASN A 70 16.88 -7.20 10.54
CA ASN A 70 17.50 -8.23 11.39
C ASN A 70 17.44 -7.86 12.90
N ASP A 71 16.28 -7.43 13.39
CA ASP A 71 16.02 -7.03 14.76
C ASP A 71 14.65 -7.56 15.20
N GLU A 72 14.64 -8.60 16.01
CA GLU A 72 13.43 -9.23 16.56
C GLU A 72 12.65 -8.33 17.53
N THR A 73 13.23 -7.22 17.97
CA THR A 73 12.60 -6.28 18.90
C THR A 73 11.62 -5.32 18.24
N VAL A 74 11.61 -5.24 16.91
CA VAL A 74 10.71 -4.34 16.16
C VAL A 74 9.26 -4.80 16.32
N ASN A 75 8.53 -4.07 17.15
CA ASN A 75 7.12 -4.33 17.46
C ASN A 75 6.17 -3.20 17.05
N SER A 76 6.71 -2.06 16.62
CA SER A 76 5.95 -0.87 16.23
C SER A 76 6.16 -0.57 14.76
N VAL A 77 5.14 -0.05 14.09
CA VAL A 77 5.19 0.34 12.69
C VAL A 77 4.40 1.62 12.46
N ALA A 78 4.92 2.52 11.63
CA ALA A 78 4.16 3.59 11.00
C ALA A 78 3.87 3.18 9.55
N ILE A 79 2.60 3.19 9.16
CA ILE A 79 2.16 2.83 7.81
C ILE A 79 1.51 4.05 7.17
N THR A 80 1.97 4.40 5.98
CA THR A 80 1.35 5.48 5.23
C THR A 80 0.12 4.98 4.48
N VAL A 81 -0.91 5.82 4.46
CA VAL A 81 -2.17 5.56 3.77
C VAL A 81 -2.58 6.77 2.94
N PRO A 82 -3.26 6.58 1.80
CA PRO A 82 -3.84 7.67 1.03
C PRO A 82 -4.69 8.60 1.91
N ALA A 83 -4.68 9.90 1.60
CA ALA A 83 -5.46 10.87 2.36
C ALA A 83 -6.96 10.57 2.31
N MET A 84 -7.45 10.04 1.18
CA MET A 84 -8.85 9.68 0.94
C MET A 84 -9.27 8.32 1.50
N PHE A 85 -8.39 7.57 2.16
CA PHE A 85 -8.79 6.30 2.76
C PHE A 85 -9.90 6.51 3.79
N THR A 86 -10.98 5.76 3.61
CA THR A 86 -12.11 5.70 4.55
C THR A 86 -11.69 5.11 5.90
N ALA A 87 -12.52 5.27 6.92
CA ALA A 87 -12.29 4.64 8.23
C ALA A 87 -12.16 3.11 8.08
N ILE A 88 -12.98 2.48 7.23
CA ILE A 88 -12.94 1.03 6.98
C ILE A 88 -11.58 0.61 6.40
N GLN A 89 -11.06 1.34 5.43
CA GLN A 89 -9.76 1.06 4.82
C GLN A 89 -8.59 1.26 5.81
N LYS A 90 -8.69 2.28 6.66
CA LYS A 90 -7.71 2.53 7.74
C LYS A 90 -7.72 1.40 8.77
N ASP A 91 -8.91 0.96 9.21
CA ASP A 91 -9.05 -0.17 10.14
C ASP A 91 -8.53 -1.48 9.53
N ALA A 92 -8.79 -1.72 8.23
CA ALA A 92 -8.26 -2.86 7.50
C ALA A 92 -6.72 -2.83 7.45
N THR A 93 -6.12 -1.65 7.28
CA THR A 93 -4.66 -1.48 7.29
C THR A 93 -4.08 -1.78 8.68
N MET A 94 -4.71 -1.29 9.74
CA MET A 94 -4.30 -1.62 11.12
C MET A 94 -4.46 -3.11 11.42
N LYS A 95 -5.52 -3.75 10.90
CA LYS A 95 -5.72 -5.20 11.00
C LYS A 95 -4.59 -5.96 10.32
N ALA A 96 -4.17 -5.56 9.12
CA ALA A 96 -3.04 -6.16 8.41
C ALA A 96 -1.75 -6.08 9.24
N ALA A 97 -1.47 -4.94 9.86
CA ALA A 97 -0.31 -4.77 10.74
C ALA A 97 -0.35 -5.73 11.94
N ARG A 98 -1.52 -5.90 12.56
CA ARG A 98 -1.69 -6.87 13.68
C ARG A 98 -1.47 -8.31 13.23
N ILE A 99 -2.01 -8.71 12.06
CA ILE A 99 -1.80 -10.04 11.48
C ILE A 99 -0.30 -10.26 11.17
N ALA A 100 0.43 -9.21 10.78
CA ALA A 100 1.87 -9.25 10.56
C ALA A 100 2.69 -9.33 11.87
N GLY A 101 2.04 -9.25 13.04
CA GLY A 101 2.68 -9.38 14.34
C GLY A 101 3.27 -8.07 14.89
N PHE A 102 2.82 -6.91 14.42
CA PHE A 102 3.12 -5.63 15.07
C PHE A 102 2.16 -5.41 16.24
N LYS A 103 2.72 -4.99 17.38
CA LYS A 103 1.96 -4.69 18.60
C LYS A 103 1.38 -3.27 18.57
N GLN A 104 2.08 -2.36 17.90
CA GLN A 104 1.70 -0.97 17.74
C GLN A 104 1.74 -0.60 16.26
N CYS A 105 0.70 0.07 15.79
CA CYS A 105 0.61 0.57 14.43
C CYS A 105 0.03 1.99 14.47
N GLU A 106 0.77 2.91 13.90
CA GLU A 106 0.29 4.27 13.65
C GLU A 106 0.09 4.46 12.16
N LEU A 107 -1.00 5.15 11.80
CA LEU A 107 -1.27 5.50 10.41
C LEU A 107 -0.93 6.96 10.18
N LEU A 108 -0.20 7.20 9.12
CA LEU A 108 0.17 8.54 8.67
C LEU A 108 -0.38 8.75 7.25
N GLN A 109 -0.98 9.89 6.99
CA GLN A 109 -1.41 10.20 5.62
C GLN A 109 -0.19 10.41 4.71
N GLU A 110 -0.22 9.81 3.51
CA GLU A 110 0.87 9.89 2.53
C GLU A 110 1.32 11.34 2.25
N PRO A 111 0.42 12.33 2.04
CA PRO A 111 0.84 13.72 1.84
C PRO A 111 1.52 14.34 3.05
N ILE A 112 1.16 13.95 4.27
CA ILE A 112 1.85 14.41 5.48
C ILE A 112 3.27 13.82 5.55
N ALA A 113 3.40 12.52 5.26
CA ALA A 113 4.71 11.87 5.22
C ALA A 113 5.63 12.51 4.17
N ALA A 114 5.09 12.83 2.99
CA ALA A 114 5.84 13.53 1.95
C ALA A 114 6.30 14.93 2.42
N CYS A 115 5.43 15.71 3.04
CA CYS A 115 5.79 17.01 3.60
C CYS A 115 6.87 16.90 4.69
N MET A 116 6.76 15.89 5.56
CA MET A 116 7.78 15.65 6.61
C MET A 116 9.13 15.31 5.98
N ALA A 117 9.14 14.41 4.98
CA ALA A 117 10.36 14.03 4.27
C ALA A 117 11.00 15.22 3.52
N TYR A 118 10.19 16.14 3.05
CA TYR A 118 10.67 17.38 2.40
C TYR A 118 11.14 18.44 3.39
N GLY A 119 11.07 18.18 4.71
CA GLY A 119 11.56 19.07 5.76
C GLY A 119 10.64 20.23 6.12
N LEU A 120 9.39 20.22 5.67
CA LEU A 120 8.46 21.34 5.92
C LEU A 120 8.13 21.53 7.41
N SER A 121 8.18 20.45 8.19
CA SER A 121 7.94 20.51 9.64
C SER A 121 9.11 21.08 10.44
N SER A 122 10.33 21.04 9.90
CA SER A 122 11.55 21.42 10.62
C SER A 122 12.00 22.88 10.40
N GLU A 123 11.57 23.51 9.31
CA GLU A 123 12.08 24.82 8.90
C GLU A 123 11.09 25.99 9.12
N LYS A 124 10.03 25.80 9.92
CA LYS A 124 8.98 26.82 10.16
C LYS A 124 8.52 27.53 8.87
N LYS A 125 8.33 26.76 7.81
CA LYS A 125 7.82 27.27 6.55
C LYS A 125 6.29 27.27 6.58
N ASP A 126 5.72 28.20 7.33
CA ASP A 126 4.27 28.39 7.32
C ASP A 126 3.77 28.63 5.89
N GLY A 127 2.65 28.04 5.57
CA GLY A 127 2.08 28.17 4.24
C GLY A 127 1.13 27.05 3.85
N LYS A 128 0.74 27.09 2.58
CA LYS A 128 -0.08 26.03 1.96
C LYS A 128 0.73 25.35 0.87
N TRP A 129 0.72 24.03 0.87
CA TRP A 129 1.50 23.20 -0.02
C TRP A 129 0.56 22.24 -0.77
N LEU A 130 0.71 22.18 -2.07
CA LEU A 130 0.04 21.15 -2.87
C LEU A 130 0.98 19.95 -2.98
N VAL A 131 0.52 18.81 -2.46
CA VAL A 131 1.19 17.52 -2.61
C VAL A 131 0.47 16.76 -3.70
N PHE A 132 1.21 16.36 -4.71
CA PHE A 132 0.73 15.60 -5.84
C PHE A 132 1.38 14.22 -5.79
N ASP A 133 0.59 13.21 -5.45
CA ASP A 133 1.03 11.81 -5.35
C ASP A 133 0.38 10.98 -6.46
N PHE A 134 1.17 10.61 -7.46
CA PHE A 134 0.74 9.75 -8.55
C PHE A 134 1.48 8.42 -8.46
N GLY A 135 0.87 7.46 -7.77
CA GLY A 135 1.40 6.13 -7.55
C GLY A 135 1.12 5.15 -8.68
N GLY A 136 1.47 3.90 -8.47
CA GLY A 136 1.18 2.81 -9.43
C GLY A 136 -0.32 2.49 -9.53
N GLY A 137 -1.08 2.71 -8.47
CA GLY A 137 -2.47 2.29 -8.35
C GLY A 137 -3.46 3.37 -7.92
N THR A 138 -3.00 4.46 -7.34
CA THR A 138 -3.82 5.57 -6.84
C THR A 138 -3.24 6.91 -7.26
N PHE A 139 -4.10 7.89 -7.37
CA PHE A 139 -3.76 9.29 -7.53
C PHE A 139 -4.38 10.10 -6.40
N ASP A 140 -3.57 10.88 -5.73
CA ASP A 140 -3.99 11.80 -4.67
C ASP A 140 -3.36 13.18 -4.90
N ALA A 141 -4.18 14.22 -4.81
CA ALA A 141 -3.74 15.60 -4.71
C ALA A 141 -4.24 16.17 -3.38
N ALA A 142 -3.33 16.60 -2.53
CA ALA A 142 -3.65 17.07 -1.20
C ALA A 142 -3.13 18.48 -0.95
N LEU A 143 -3.98 19.36 -0.43
CA LEU A 143 -3.59 20.66 0.06
C LEU A 143 -3.23 20.55 1.54
N VAL A 144 -1.96 20.75 1.86
CA VAL A 144 -1.43 20.68 3.21
C VAL A 144 -1.15 22.09 3.72
N LYS A 145 -1.70 22.43 4.88
CA LYS A 145 -1.38 23.65 5.61
C LYS A 145 -0.28 23.36 6.63
N VAL A 146 0.72 24.21 6.66
CA VAL A 146 1.76 24.22 7.70
C VAL A 146 1.59 25.51 8.50
N GLU A 147 1.43 25.39 9.80
CA GLU A 147 1.29 26.51 10.74
C GLU A 147 1.94 26.13 12.07
N ASP A 148 2.89 26.91 12.51
CA ASP A 148 3.69 26.65 13.73
C ASP A 148 4.33 25.24 13.79
N GLY A 149 4.72 24.68 12.63
CA GLY A 149 5.28 23.34 12.51
C GLY A 149 4.24 22.21 12.54
N ILE A 150 2.95 22.53 12.61
CA ILE A 150 1.85 21.56 12.54
C ILE A 150 1.43 21.41 11.09
N LEU A 151 1.40 20.16 10.61
CA LEU A 151 0.94 19.81 9.27
C LEU A 151 -0.50 19.31 9.35
N THR A 152 -1.37 19.90 8.56
CA THR A 152 -2.79 19.51 8.49
C THR A 152 -3.20 19.36 7.04
N VAL A 153 -3.80 18.21 6.70
CA VAL A 153 -4.46 18.05 5.40
C VAL A 153 -5.74 18.87 5.43
N PHE A 154 -5.77 19.87 4.57
CA PHE A 154 -6.83 20.87 4.52
C PHE A 154 -7.90 20.51 3.50
N ASP A 155 -7.47 19.93 2.37
CA ASP A 155 -8.35 19.51 1.29
C ASP A 155 -7.69 18.39 0.50
N THR A 156 -8.49 17.51 -0.10
CA THR A 156 -7.99 16.38 -0.90
C THR A 156 -8.92 16.09 -2.05
N GLU A 157 -8.32 15.80 -3.19
CA GLU A 157 -8.97 15.21 -4.36
C GLU A 157 -8.11 14.09 -4.90
N GLY A 158 -8.73 13.09 -5.54
CA GLY A 158 -7.97 11.97 -6.09
C GLY A 158 -8.84 10.86 -6.64
N ASP A 159 -8.20 9.81 -7.08
CA ASP A 159 -8.85 8.60 -7.57
C ASP A 159 -8.09 7.36 -7.08
N ASN A 160 -8.76 6.54 -6.28
CA ASN A 160 -8.20 5.30 -5.72
C ASN A 160 -8.00 4.19 -6.76
N TYR A 161 -8.39 4.43 -8.02
CA TYR A 161 -8.29 3.46 -9.12
C TYR A 161 -7.48 4.00 -10.31
N LEU A 162 -6.92 5.21 -10.21
CA LEU A 162 -6.05 5.81 -11.21
C LEU A 162 -4.59 5.76 -10.75
N GLY A 163 -3.72 5.23 -11.57
CA GLY A 163 -2.29 5.16 -11.29
C GLY A 163 -1.50 4.75 -12.53
N GLY A 164 -0.19 4.63 -12.41
CA GLY A 164 0.72 4.28 -13.50
C GLY A 164 0.29 3.04 -14.28
N LYS A 165 -0.28 2.05 -13.59
CA LYS A 165 -0.81 0.85 -14.25
C LYS A 165 -1.83 1.16 -15.34
N ASN A 166 -2.70 2.15 -15.12
CA ASN A 166 -3.73 2.51 -16.10
C ASN A 166 -3.16 3.23 -17.33
N LEU A 167 -1.89 3.63 -17.28
CA LEU A 167 -1.15 4.20 -18.40
C LEU A 167 -0.32 3.14 -19.13
N ASP A 168 -0.01 2.01 -18.49
CA ASP A 168 0.78 0.92 -19.02
C ASP A 168 -0.08 -0.09 -19.82
N GLU A 169 -1.39 -0.02 -19.75
CA GLU A 169 -2.40 -0.81 -20.48
C GLU A 169 -2.77 -0.13 -21.81
#